data_eb2e1db5ba3d898bb046759f6da31d70
#
_entry.id   eb2e1db5ba3d898bb046759f6da31d70
#
_cell.length_a   1.000
_cell.length_b   1.000
_cell.length_c   1.000
_cell.angle_alpha   90.00
_cell.angle_beta   90.00
_cell.angle_gamma   90.00
#
_symmetry.space_group_name_H-M   'P 1'
#
loop_
_entity.id
_entity.type
_entity.pdbx_description
1 polymer ?
#
loop_
_entity_poly.entity_id
_entity_poly.type
_entity_poly.pdbx_seq_one_letter_code
_entity_poly.pdbx_strand_id
1 'polypeptide(L)' 'MIKKVDLLNNKIVAALQKNARVSFAEIGRIVGLTPPAVAERVKKLEDTSVILKYHTEVSYTQMGYQLKAMITLRAFVGKL' A
#
# COMPACT_ATOMS: atom_id res chain seq x y z
N MET A 1 -20.76 -15.94 11.48
CA MET A 1 -19.92 -15.43 12.56
C MET A 1 -18.50 -15.19 12.08
N ILE A 2 -17.95 -14.01 12.36
CA ILE A 2 -16.59 -13.65 11.94
C ILE A 2 -15.58 -14.24 12.91
N LYS A 3 -14.61 -15.00 12.40
CA LYS A 3 -13.54 -15.56 13.21
C LYS A 3 -12.56 -14.46 13.63
N LYS A 4 -11.87 -14.67 14.75
CA LYS A 4 -10.87 -13.72 15.24
C LYS A 4 -9.79 -13.42 14.19
N VAL A 5 -9.37 -14.45 13.44
CA VAL A 5 -8.39 -14.30 12.36
C VAL A 5 -8.92 -13.36 11.28
N ASP A 6 -10.20 -13.47 10.93
CA ASP A 6 -10.81 -12.62 9.91
C ASP A 6 -10.89 -11.16 10.38
N LEU A 7 -11.15 -10.94 11.67
CA LEU A 7 -11.16 -9.59 12.23
C LEU A 7 -9.78 -8.94 12.16
N LEU A 8 -8.72 -9.70 12.48
CA LEU A 8 -7.35 -9.19 12.38
C LEU A 8 -7.00 -8.87 10.93
N ASN A 9 -7.34 -9.76 10.01
CA ASN A 9 -7.10 -9.54 8.59
C ASN A 9 -7.84 -8.31 8.07
N ASN A 10 -9.08 -8.11 8.51
CA ASN A 10 -9.85 -6.93 8.13
C ASN A 10 -9.21 -5.65 8.64
N LYS A 11 -8.66 -5.66 9.85
CA LYS A 11 -7.95 -4.50 10.40
C LYS A 11 -6.67 -4.21 9.63
N ILE A 12 -5.95 -5.25 9.22
CA ILE A 12 -4.74 -5.09 8.41
C ILE A 12 -5.08 -4.47 7.05
N VAL A 13 -6.10 -5.00 6.38
CA VAL A 13 -6.54 -4.47 5.09
C VAL A 13 -6.99 -3.01 5.23
N ALA A 14 -7.75 -2.70 6.28
CA ALA A 14 -8.20 -1.33 6.53
C ALA A 14 -7.02 -0.37 6.72
N ALA A 15 -5.98 -0.79 7.46
CA ALA A 15 -4.78 0.02 7.65
C ALA A 15 -4.06 0.28 6.33
N LEU A 16 -3.96 -0.73 5.47
CA LEU A 16 -3.33 -0.61 4.16
C LEU A 16 -4.16 0.24 3.20
N GLN A 17 -5.47 0.15 3.25
CA GLN A 17 -6.35 0.99 2.46
C GLN A 17 -6.20 2.46 2.82
N LYS A 18 -6.00 2.74 4.10
CA LYS A 18 -5.81 4.10 4.58
C LYS A 18 -4.43 4.64 4.21
N ASN A 19 -3.41 3.78 4.24
CA ASN A 19 -2.04 4.16 3.89
C ASN A 19 -1.28 2.94 3.39
N ALA A 20 -1.14 2.82 2.07
CA ALA A 20 -0.46 1.69 1.44
C ALA A 20 1.03 1.60 1.79
N ARG A 21 1.60 2.66 2.36
CA ARG A 21 3.02 2.70 2.76
C ARG A 21 3.22 2.47 4.25
N VAL A 22 2.17 2.14 4.98
CA VAL A 22 2.27 1.89 6.42
C VAL A 22 3.22 0.71 6.68
N SER A 23 4.06 0.83 7.71
CA SER A 23 5.01 -0.24 8.05
C SER A 23 4.31 -1.39 8.77
N PHE A 24 4.91 -2.58 8.70
CA PHE A 24 4.40 -3.73 9.44
C PHE A 24 4.49 -3.51 10.95
N ALA A 25 5.48 -2.76 11.42
CA ALA A 25 5.58 -2.40 12.83
C ALA A 25 4.39 -1.56 13.28
N GLU A 26 3.98 -0.61 12.44
CA GLU A 26 2.81 0.23 12.72
C GLU A 26 1.52 -0.59 12.72
N ILE A 27 1.34 -1.44 11.73
CA ILE A 27 0.19 -2.34 11.66
C ILE A 27 0.16 -3.25 12.90
N GLY A 28 1.34 -3.78 13.26
CA GLY A 28 1.45 -4.64 14.43
C GLY A 28 0.98 -3.97 15.71
N ARG A 29 1.30 -2.70 15.89
CA ARG A 29 0.83 -1.95 17.05
C ARG A 29 -0.70 -1.79 17.03
N ILE A 30 -1.28 -1.60 15.86
CA ILE A 30 -2.73 -1.45 15.72
C ILE A 30 -3.46 -2.75 16.03
N VAL A 31 -2.95 -3.88 15.55
CA VAL A 31 -3.65 -5.16 15.64
C VAL A 31 -3.13 -6.09 16.74
N GLY A 32 -2.06 -5.70 17.43
CA GLY A 32 -1.49 -6.50 18.50
C GLY A 32 -0.64 -7.67 18.04
N LEU A 33 0.07 -7.52 16.91
CA LEU A 33 0.94 -8.55 16.37
C LEU A 33 2.37 -8.04 16.21
N THR A 34 3.33 -8.96 16.14
CA THR A 34 4.70 -8.62 15.82
C THR A 34 4.83 -8.31 14.32
N PRO A 35 5.84 -7.53 13.90
CA PRO A 35 6.04 -7.27 12.48
C PRO A 35 6.16 -8.53 11.62
N PRO A 36 6.92 -9.58 12.01
CA PRO A 36 6.95 -10.83 11.23
C PRO A 36 5.58 -11.49 11.09
N ALA A 37 4.76 -11.45 12.15
CA ALA A 37 3.42 -12.02 12.09
C ALA A 37 2.52 -11.24 11.13
N VAL A 38 2.65 -9.91 11.12
CA VAL A 38 1.94 -9.06 10.15
C VAL A 38 2.38 -9.40 8.73
N ALA A 39 3.69 -9.51 8.49
CA ALA A 39 4.24 -9.82 7.18
C ALA A 39 3.68 -11.14 6.64
N GLU A 40 3.60 -12.16 7.49
CA GLU A 40 3.05 -13.45 7.10
C GLU A 40 1.58 -13.35 6.69
N ARG A 41 0.79 -12.61 7.44
CA ARG A 41 -0.63 -12.42 7.13
C ARG A 41 -0.82 -11.62 5.84
N VAL A 42 -0.04 -10.57 5.65
CA VAL A 42 -0.08 -9.77 4.43
C VAL A 42 0.25 -10.62 3.22
N LYS A 43 1.29 -11.46 3.33
CA LYS A 43 1.67 -12.36 2.24
C LYS A 43 0.52 -13.31 1.87
N LYS A 44 -0.16 -13.86 2.85
CA LYS A 44 -1.32 -14.73 2.59
C LYS A 44 -2.45 -13.96 1.92
N LEU A 45 -2.69 -12.73 2.33
CA LEU A 45 -3.73 -11.90 1.72
C LEU A 45 -3.39 -11.57 0.26
N GLU A 46 -2.12 -11.36 -0.04
CA GLU A 46 -1.66 -11.16 -1.42
C GLU A 46 -1.79 -12.45 -2.22
N ASP A 47 -1.32 -13.57 -1.68
CA ASP A 47 -1.35 -14.86 -2.36
C ASP A 47 -2.77 -15.32 -2.67
N THR A 48 -3.74 -14.99 -1.84
CA THR A 48 -5.14 -15.35 -2.04
C THR A 48 -5.92 -14.27 -2.80
N SER A 49 -5.23 -13.26 -3.32
CA SER A 49 -5.82 -12.18 -4.10
C SER A 49 -6.83 -11.32 -3.35
N VAL A 50 -6.77 -11.31 -2.02
CA VAL A 50 -7.54 -10.36 -1.21
C VAL A 50 -6.93 -8.98 -1.37
N ILE A 51 -5.59 -8.90 -1.35
CA ILE A 51 -4.87 -7.68 -1.69
C ILE A 51 -4.38 -7.84 -3.14
N LEU A 52 -4.92 -7.03 -4.04
CA LEU A 52 -4.57 -7.12 -5.46
C LEU A 52 -3.40 -6.23 -5.82
N LYS A 53 -3.37 -5.04 -5.25
CA LYS A 53 -2.31 -4.06 -5.53
C LYS A 53 -2.28 -2.98 -4.47
N TYR A 54 -1.18 -2.26 -4.45
CA TYR A 54 -1.01 -1.06 -3.63
C TYR A 54 -0.98 0.15 -4.53
N HIS A 55 -1.58 1.25 -4.09
CA HIS A 55 -1.56 2.49 -4.84
C HIS A 55 -1.60 3.69 -3.92
N THR A 56 -1.25 4.84 -4.45
CA THR A 56 -1.24 6.11 -3.74
C THR A 56 -2.21 7.06 -4.42
N GLU A 57 -3.01 7.75 -3.63
CA GLU A 57 -3.81 8.84 -4.16
C GLU A 57 -2.89 10.04 -4.42
N VAL A 58 -3.09 10.69 -5.55
CA VAL A 58 -2.29 11.84 -5.94
C VAL A 58 -3.20 13.01 -6.28
N SER A 59 -2.67 14.22 -6.08
CA SER A 59 -3.34 15.42 -6.57
C SER A 59 -3.06 15.54 -8.07
N TYR A 60 -4.06 15.40 -8.90
CA TYR A 60 -3.88 15.47 -10.34
C TYR A 60 -3.36 16.83 -10.78
N THR A 61 -3.76 17.89 -10.11
CA THR A 61 -3.27 19.22 -10.41
C THR A 61 -1.77 19.33 -10.16
N GLN A 62 -1.32 18.91 -8.99
CA GLN A 62 0.10 18.90 -8.63
C GLN A 62 0.89 17.92 -9.49
N MET A 63 0.34 16.75 -9.71
CA MET A 63 0.96 15.71 -10.52
C MET A 63 1.13 16.14 -11.96
N GLY A 64 0.18 16.91 -12.49
CA GLY A 64 0.24 17.44 -13.86
C GLY A 64 1.50 18.24 -14.11
N TYR A 65 1.89 19.08 -13.19
CA TYR A 65 3.13 19.87 -13.31
C TYR A 65 4.36 18.99 -13.33
N GLN A 66 4.41 18.00 -12.45
CA GLN A 66 5.56 17.09 -12.39
C GLN A 66 5.67 16.23 -13.65
N LEU A 67 4.55 15.72 -14.15
CA LEU A 67 4.55 14.93 -15.37
C LEU A 67 4.98 15.76 -16.57
N LYS A 68 4.54 17.01 -16.66
CA LYS A 68 4.93 17.92 -17.73
C LYS A 68 6.44 18.16 -17.70
N ALA A 69 7.01 18.37 -16.51
CA ALA A 69 8.44 18.55 -16.36
C ALA A 69 9.22 17.33 -16.79
N MET A 70 8.74 16.13 -16.43
CA MET A 70 9.38 14.87 -16.82
C MET A 70 9.35 14.66 -18.34
N ILE A 71 8.24 14.94 -18.97
CA ILE A 71 8.09 14.81 -20.41
C ILE A 71 9.04 15.78 -21.12
N THR A 72 9.12 17.02 -20.65
CA THR A 72 10.02 18.02 -21.20
C THR A 72 11.48 17.56 -21.08
N LEU A 73 11.86 17.02 -19.92
CA LEU A 73 13.22 16.53 -19.70
C LEU A 73 13.56 15.38 -20.64
N ARG A 74 12.64 14.44 -20.82
CA ARG A 74 12.84 13.33 -21.75
C ARG A 74 13.04 13.81 -23.18
N ALA A 75 12.22 14.76 -23.60
CA ALA A 75 12.35 15.33 -24.95
C ALA A 75 13.70 16.03 -25.13
N PHE A 76 14.16 16.72 -24.07
CA PHE A 76 15.43 17.44 -24.11
C PHE A 76 16.63 16.47 -24.19
N VAL A 77 16.65 15.43 -23.39
CA VAL A 77 17.79 14.48 -23.39
C VAL A 77 17.72 13.44 -24.49
N GLY A 78 16.66 13.46 -25.29
CA GLY A 78 16.48 12.56 -26.40
C GLY A 78 15.68 11.32 -26.00
N LYS A 79 16.30 10.37 -25.35
CA LYS A 79 15.61 9.15 -24.97
C LYS A 79 16.10 8.65 -23.64
N LEU A 80 15.19 8.08 -22.91
CA LEU A 80 15.49 7.47 -21.61
C LEU A 80 14.96 6.04 -21.63
#